data_1ca497d394dedac0704da668d424a824
#
_entry.id   1ca497d394dedac0704da668d424a824
#
_cell.length_a   1.000
_cell.length_b   1.000
_cell.length_c   1.000
_cell.angle_alpha   90.00
_cell.angle_beta   90.00
_cell.angle_gamma   90.00
#
_symmetry.space_group_name_H-M   'P 1'
#
loop_
_entity.id
_entity.type
_entity.pdbx_description
1 polymer ?
#
loop_
_entity_poly.entity_id
_entity_poly.type
_entity_poly.pdbx_seq_one_letter_code
_entity_poly.pdbx_strand_id
1 'polypeptide(L)'
;MTEKISHISIESGESSYERLLALGVPEERAKDWARLGPKMRATLWTNGPVGVWEVHRELSAHLRIAGWTLLDTDQVLCEAEQARCVREIISVLRDEMRSRRFPVMKADSWADEGIFVDALRSIGFEQVTINGNPHPIENDRDYSHSGWLLWNPDFVRESANLVVPAYEHQKTEFTCGPASALMTLGEIEGDPHTDFVNELDLWRQATYSGGVGHFGLASALADHGAQVEVLASTSEPIVGISKTTMLGKRARVALHCEHMTRARELGVTSQVRELSVEDITSALDAGKHVIALVDLAPLNGEDTPHWLLIWGRIGDFFLIHDPWYDEEFGETWVETYVQPLHTRDLWEAAQWADGTHERALLTVRTSR
;
A
#
# COMPACT_ATOMS: atom_id res chain seq x y z
N MET A 1 29.81 7.37 -27.95
CA MET A 1 30.09 6.42 -26.84
C MET A 1 28.82 6.32 -26.02
N THR A 2 28.18 5.15 -25.96
CA THR A 2 27.05 4.93 -25.06
C THR A 2 27.57 5.02 -23.62
N GLU A 3 27.24 6.09 -22.91
CA GLU A 3 27.51 6.19 -21.50
C GLU A 3 26.82 5.01 -20.80
N LYS A 4 27.56 4.36 -19.91
CA LYS A 4 27.07 3.16 -19.22
C LYS A 4 26.13 3.62 -18.10
N ILE A 5 24.88 3.18 -18.10
CA ILE A 5 23.95 3.40 -17.01
C ILE A 5 24.61 2.89 -15.73
N SER A 6 24.61 3.71 -14.70
CA SER A 6 25.12 3.38 -13.37
C SER A 6 24.04 3.58 -12.31
N HIS A 7 24.23 2.95 -11.15
CA HIS A 7 23.29 3.09 -10.04
C HIS A 7 24.05 3.12 -8.70
N ILE A 8 23.47 3.84 -7.74
CA ILE A 8 24.02 4.00 -6.39
C ILE A 8 22.87 3.85 -5.40
N SER A 9 22.99 2.87 -4.50
CA SER A 9 22.04 2.72 -3.39
C SER A 9 22.25 3.80 -2.35
N ILE A 10 21.15 4.37 -1.87
CA ILE A 10 21.10 5.39 -0.83
C ILE A 10 20.42 4.77 0.40
N GLU A 11 21.10 4.78 1.51
CA GLU A 11 20.54 4.29 2.78
C GLU A 11 19.74 5.41 3.45
N SER A 12 18.68 5.03 4.17
CA SER A 12 17.92 5.97 5.00
C SER A 12 18.79 6.52 6.14
N GLY A 13 18.66 7.82 6.45
CA GLY A 13 19.37 8.45 7.55
C GLY A 13 19.88 9.85 7.24
N GLU A 14 20.51 10.48 8.22
CA GLU A 14 20.96 11.88 8.16
C GLU A 14 21.96 12.17 7.02
N SER A 15 22.69 11.16 6.55
CA SER A 15 23.68 11.32 5.47
C SER A 15 23.10 11.22 4.05
N SER A 16 21.84 10.84 3.88
CA SER A 16 21.22 10.65 2.57
C SER A 16 21.15 11.96 1.77
N TYR A 17 20.80 13.06 2.42
CA TYR A 17 20.76 14.38 1.80
C TYR A 17 22.11 14.85 1.27
N GLU A 18 23.15 14.83 2.11
CA GLU A 18 24.51 15.21 1.73
C GLU A 18 25.06 14.36 0.58
N ARG A 19 24.71 13.06 0.61
CA ARG A 19 25.11 12.12 -0.43
C ARG A 19 24.45 12.43 -1.77
N LEU A 20 23.15 12.76 -1.78
CA LEU A 20 22.44 13.15 -2.98
C LEU A 20 23.00 14.46 -3.57
N LEU A 21 23.30 15.44 -2.75
CA LEU A 21 23.97 16.67 -3.19
C LEU A 21 25.33 16.38 -3.81
N ALA A 22 26.15 15.53 -3.17
CA ALA A 22 27.45 15.13 -3.70
C ALA A 22 27.38 14.39 -5.05
N LEU A 23 26.22 13.80 -5.36
CA LEU A 23 25.94 13.15 -6.65
C LEU A 23 25.36 14.13 -7.69
N GLY A 24 25.25 15.41 -7.37
CA GLY A 24 24.74 16.44 -8.26
C GLY A 24 23.21 16.54 -8.32
N VAL A 25 22.48 15.93 -7.38
CA VAL A 25 21.02 16.10 -7.29
C VAL A 25 20.72 17.54 -6.84
N PRO A 26 19.86 18.29 -7.55
CA PRO A 26 19.48 19.64 -7.14
C PRO A 26 18.93 19.69 -5.72
N GLU A 27 19.23 20.75 -4.98
CA GLU A 27 18.93 20.88 -3.54
C GLU A 27 17.47 20.60 -3.19
N GLU A 28 16.51 21.12 -3.96
CA GLU A 28 15.08 20.89 -3.72
C GLU A 28 14.71 19.42 -3.85
N ARG A 29 15.21 18.74 -4.90
CA ARG A 29 14.99 17.30 -5.09
C ARG A 29 15.72 16.47 -4.04
N ALA A 30 16.94 16.87 -3.64
CA ALA A 30 17.67 16.17 -2.60
C ALA A 30 16.96 16.22 -1.24
N LYS A 31 16.30 17.34 -0.91
CA LYS A 31 15.47 17.45 0.29
C LYS A 31 14.28 16.47 0.27
N ASP A 32 13.60 16.37 -0.87
CA ASP A 32 12.47 15.44 -1.01
C ASP A 32 12.93 13.99 -1.02
N TRP A 33 13.95 13.66 -1.79
CA TRP A 33 14.43 12.29 -1.96
C TRP A 33 15.17 11.74 -0.73
N ALA A 34 15.67 12.61 0.14
CA ALA A 34 16.29 12.21 1.40
C ALA A 34 15.30 11.80 2.49
N ARG A 35 14.00 12.02 2.29
CA ARG A 35 12.94 11.61 3.23
C ARG A 35 12.65 10.12 3.08
N LEU A 36 13.55 9.30 3.62
CA LEU A 36 13.45 7.84 3.54
C LEU A 36 13.06 7.26 4.90
N GLY A 37 11.97 6.53 4.93
CA GLY A 37 11.56 5.76 6.10
C GLY A 37 12.52 4.60 6.42
N PRO A 38 12.43 4.05 7.64
CA PRO A 38 13.38 3.04 8.13
C PRO A 38 13.33 1.71 7.35
N LYS A 39 12.25 1.45 6.65
CA LYS A 39 12.04 0.24 5.82
C LYS A 39 12.00 0.55 4.33
N MET A 40 12.56 1.69 3.92
CA MET A 40 12.65 2.07 2.51
C MET A 40 14.01 1.68 1.92
N ARG A 41 13.97 1.23 0.67
CA ARG A 41 15.15 1.05 -0.19
C ARG A 41 15.11 2.07 -1.29
N ALA A 42 16.22 2.73 -1.54
CA ALA A 42 16.32 3.77 -2.55
C ALA A 42 17.59 3.63 -3.39
N THR A 43 17.46 3.95 -4.68
CA THR A 43 18.56 3.86 -5.64
C THR A 43 18.50 5.04 -6.62
N LEU A 44 19.59 5.76 -6.77
CA LEU A 44 19.75 6.74 -7.83
C LEU A 44 20.34 6.05 -9.07
N TRP A 45 19.59 6.01 -10.13
CA TRP A 45 20.00 5.51 -11.45
C TRP A 45 20.41 6.68 -12.31
N THR A 46 21.57 6.59 -12.99
CA THR A 46 22.11 7.71 -13.77
C THR A 46 22.50 7.30 -15.19
N ASN A 47 22.27 8.22 -16.15
CA ASN A 47 22.75 8.12 -17.51
C ASN A 47 23.20 9.53 -17.97
N GLY A 48 24.50 9.78 -17.93
CA GLY A 48 25.04 11.13 -18.05
C GLY A 48 24.46 12.06 -16.96
N PRO A 49 23.95 13.25 -17.33
CA PRO A 49 23.37 14.19 -16.38
C PRO A 49 21.92 13.88 -15.99
N VAL A 50 21.36 12.76 -16.42
CA VAL A 50 19.99 12.37 -16.05
C VAL A 50 20.03 11.43 -14.87
N GLY A 51 19.29 11.76 -13.80
CA GLY A 51 19.04 10.94 -12.64
C GLY A 51 17.58 10.49 -12.54
N VAL A 52 17.35 9.21 -12.24
CA VAL A 52 16.03 8.64 -11.95
C VAL A 52 16.06 8.06 -10.54
N TRP A 53 15.10 8.43 -9.73
CA TRP A 53 14.97 8.01 -8.33
C TRP A 53 14.02 6.83 -8.21
N GLU A 54 14.56 5.69 -7.83
CA GLU A 54 13.82 4.47 -7.54
C GLU A 54 13.76 4.28 -6.04
N VAL A 55 12.56 4.11 -5.48
CA VAL A 55 12.34 3.93 -4.04
C VAL A 55 11.11 3.09 -3.79
N HIS A 56 11.19 2.15 -2.84
CA HIS A 56 10.08 1.28 -2.45
C HIS A 56 10.27 0.75 -1.01
N ARG A 57 9.20 0.27 -0.39
CA ARG A 57 9.28 -0.44 0.89
C ARG A 57 10.06 -1.75 0.73
N GLU A 58 10.86 -2.11 1.71
CA GLU A 58 11.81 -3.24 1.65
C GLU A 58 11.16 -4.59 1.30
N LEU A 59 9.98 -4.87 1.85
CA LEU A 59 9.25 -6.12 1.60
C LEU A 59 8.35 -6.08 0.37
N SER A 60 8.15 -4.91 -0.25
CA SER A 60 7.34 -4.78 -1.46
C SER A 60 8.06 -5.39 -2.66
N ALA A 61 7.38 -6.29 -3.38
CA ALA A 61 7.91 -6.92 -4.58
C ALA A 61 7.57 -6.10 -5.84
N HIS A 62 7.88 -4.80 -5.80
CA HIS A 62 7.78 -3.89 -6.94
C HIS A 62 8.98 -2.94 -6.97
N LEU A 63 9.18 -2.29 -8.10
CA LEU A 63 10.02 -1.10 -8.21
C LEU A 63 9.11 0.11 -8.37
N ARG A 64 9.39 1.20 -7.65
CA ARG A 64 8.69 2.48 -7.82
C ARG A 64 9.66 3.56 -8.24
N ILE A 65 9.37 4.22 -9.35
CA ILE A 65 10.07 5.40 -9.80
C ILE A 65 9.35 6.62 -9.21
N ALA A 66 9.96 7.26 -8.22
CA ALA A 66 9.38 8.42 -7.52
C ALA A 66 9.73 9.76 -8.19
N GLY A 67 10.45 9.74 -9.30
CA GLY A 67 10.75 10.93 -10.09
C GLY A 67 12.08 10.86 -10.82
N TRP A 68 12.38 11.94 -11.51
CA TRP A 68 13.62 12.14 -12.24
C TRP A 68 14.12 13.58 -12.08
N THR A 69 15.39 13.82 -12.44
CA THR A 69 15.99 15.15 -12.43
C THR A 69 17.18 15.23 -13.38
N LEU A 70 17.57 16.45 -13.72
CA LEU A 70 18.89 16.72 -14.28
C LEU A 70 19.85 16.92 -13.10
N LEU A 71 20.98 16.21 -13.15
CA LEU A 71 22.06 16.34 -12.20
C LEU A 71 22.89 17.59 -12.50
N ASP A 72 23.41 18.23 -11.48
CA ASP A 72 24.28 19.40 -11.61
C ASP A 72 25.66 18.98 -12.11
N THR A 73 25.83 19.06 -13.43
CA THR A 73 27.04 18.66 -14.16
C THR A 73 27.37 19.69 -15.24
N ASP A 74 28.61 19.67 -15.76
CA ASP A 74 28.98 20.52 -16.89
C ASP A 74 28.34 20.12 -18.24
N GLN A 75 27.62 18.99 -18.27
CA GLN A 75 27.03 18.44 -19.48
C GLN A 75 25.61 18.98 -19.67
N VAL A 76 25.37 19.61 -20.81
CA VAL A 76 24.05 20.12 -21.22
C VAL A 76 23.47 19.22 -22.30
N LEU A 77 22.29 18.64 -22.05
CA LEU A 77 21.55 17.83 -23.00
C LEU A 77 20.38 18.62 -23.58
N CYS A 78 20.12 18.45 -24.87
CA CYS A 78 18.84 18.88 -25.44
C CYS A 78 17.70 17.97 -24.95
N GLU A 79 16.46 18.43 -25.08
CA GLU A 79 15.26 17.75 -24.60
C GLU A 79 15.14 16.30 -25.18
N ALA A 80 15.45 16.12 -26.44
CA ALA A 80 15.44 14.79 -27.10
C ALA A 80 16.47 13.82 -26.50
N GLU A 81 17.63 14.33 -26.09
CA GLU A 81 18.66 13.53 -25.42
C GLU A 81 18.26 13.20 -23.98
N GLN A 82 17.67 14.14 -23.25
CA GLN A 82 17.10 13.88 -21.92
C GLN A 82 16.04 12.78 -21.99
N ALA A 83 15.08 12.90 -22.90
CA ALA A 83 14.02 11.89 -23.13
C ALA A 83 14.61 10.51 -23.46
N ARG A 84 15.68 10.45 -24.24
CA ARG A 84 16.37 9.20 -24.54
C ARG A 84 17.00 8.60 -23.29
N CYS A 85 17.74 9.39 -22.50
CA CYS A 85 18.40 8.92 -21.28
C CYS A 85 17.40 8.40 -20.26
N VAL A 86 16.28 9.11 -20.04
CA VAL A 86 15.19 8.69 -19.16
C VAL A 86 14.63 7.33 -19.62
N ARG A 87 14.29 7.17 -20.90
CA ARG A 87 13.78 5.89 -21.43
C ARG A 87 14.77 4.75 -21.28
N GLU A 88 16.05 4.99 -21.49
CA GLU A 88 17.10 3.97 -21.33
C GLU A 88 17.18 3.50 -19.88
N ILE A 89 17.13 4.41 -18.89
CA ILE A 89 17.13 4.05 -17.47
C ILE A 89 15.86 3.24 -17.13
N ILE A 90 14.68 3.71 -17.53
CA ILE A 90 13.42 3.01 -17.21
C ILE A 90 13.41 1.62 -17.88
N SER A 91 14.01 1.47 -19.07
CA SER A 91 14.14 0.16 -19.72
C SER A 91 15.03 -0.79 -18.91
N VAL A 92 16.11 -0.29 -18.31
CA VAL A 92 16.96 -1.09 -17.40
C VAL A 92 16.21 -1.47 -16.14
N LEU A 93 15.45 -0.56 -15.54
CA LEU A 93 14.59 -0.85 -14.39
C LEU A 93 13.53 -1.91 -14.71
N ARG A 94 12.93 -1.87 -15.91
CA ARG A 94 12.00 -2.92 -16.35
C ARG A 94 12.70 -4.29 -16.45
N ASP A 95 13.93 -4.33 -16.95
CA ASP A 95 14.68 -5.58 -17.02
C ASP A 95 15.09 -6.06 -15.63
N GLU A 96 15.37 -5.15 -14.69
CA GLU A 96 15.60 -5.44 -13.27
C GLU A 96 14.34 -6.00 -12.59
N MET A 97 13.16 -5.40 -12.81
CA MET A 97 11.88 -5.93 -12.35
C MET A 97 11.69 -7.40 -12.79
N ARG A 98 11.98 -7.70 -14.07
CA ARG A 98 11.89 -9.07 -14.60
C ARG A 98 12.92 -10.01 -13.95
N SER A 99 14.15 -9.54 -13.80
CA SER A 99 15.23 -10.30 -13.15
C SER A 99 14.89 -10.69 -11.72
N ARG A 100 14.29 -9.76 -10.95
CA ARG A 100 13.81 -10.00 -9.58
C ARG A 100 12.48 -10.76 -9.54
N ARG A 101 11.85 -10.99 -10.68
CA ARG A 101 10.50 -11.57 -10.78
C ARG A 101 9.45 -10.78 -10.00
N PHE A 102 9.60 -9.47 -9.94
CA PHE A 102 8.60 -8.61 -9.33
C PHE A 102 7.37 -8.49 -10.23
N PRO A 103 6.13 -8.60 -9.71
CA PRO A 103 4.92 -8.56 -10.53
C PRO A 103 4.66 -7.24 -11.22
N VAL A 104 5.06 -6.12 -10.62
CA VAL A 104 4.75 -4.77 -11.11
C VAL A 104 5.92 -3.81 -10.96
N MET A 105 5.91 -2.80 -11.81
CA MET A 105 6.69 -1.57 -11.65
C MET A 105 5.73 -0.39 -11.64
N LYS A 106 6.02 0.62 -10.83
CA LYS A 106 5.18 1.79 -10.61
C LYS A 106 5.96 3.06 -10.86
N ALA A 107 5.27 4.15 -11.14
CA ALA A 107 5.89 5.46 -11.20
C ALA A 107 4.93 6.55 -10.73
N ASP A 108 5.50 7.59 -10.13
CA ASP A 108 4.85 8.86 -9.83
C ASP A 108 5.24 9.88 -10.88
N SER A 109 4.31 10.67 -11.39
CA SER A 109 4.60 11.81 -12.25
C SER A 109 3.82 13.04 -11.87
N TRP A 110 4.43 14.20 -12.06
CA TRP A 110 3.80 15.50 -11.82
C TRP A 110 3.33 16.12 -13.14
N ALA A 111 2.42 17.08 -13.09
CA ALA A 111 1.73 17.61 -14.27
C ALA A 111 2.67 18.23 -15.33
N ASP A 112 3.83 18.70 -14.92
CA ASP A 112 4.83 19.36 -15.77
C ASP A 112 5.94 18.43 -16.30
N GLU A 113 5.90 17.14 -16.00
CA GLU A 113 6.93 16.16 -16.37
C GLU A 113 6.69 15.47 -17.72
N GLY A 114 6.42 16.24 -18.79
CA GLY A 114 6.07 15.70 -20.12
C GLY A 114 7.07 14.67 -20.68
N ILE A 115 8.38 14.93 -20.59
CA ILE A 115 9.44 14.00 -21.02
C ILE A 115 9.33 12.65 -20.30
N PHE A 116 9.11 12.68 -19.01
CA PHE A 116 9.01 11.49 -18.18
C PHE A 116 7.74 10.68 -18.47
N VAL A 117 6.61 11.37 -18.56
CA VAL A 117 5.32 10.78 -18.94
C VAL A 117 5.38 10.10 -20.31
N ASP A 118 5.99 10.74 -21.30
CA ASP A 118 6.15 10.15 -22.62
C ASP A 118 7.08 8.93 -22.61
N ALA A 119 8.12 8.95 -21.77
CA ALA A 119 8.98 7.80 -21.57
C ALA A 119 8.21 6.63 -20.95
N LEU A 120 7.41 6.86 -19.89
CA LEU A 120 6.56 5.85 -19.26
C LEU A 120 5.59 5.21 -20.26
N ARG A 121 4.85 6.03 -21.02
CA ARG A 121 3.91 5.54 -22.06
C ARG A 121 4.62 4.71 -23.13
N SER A 122 5.79 5.15 -23.57
CA SER A 122 6.55 4.45 -24.61
C SER A 122 7.05 3.06 -24.20
N ILE A 123 7.18 2.80 -22.89
CA ILE A 123 7.61 1.53 -22.30
C ILE A 123 6.41 0.63 -21.98
N GLY A 124 5.20 1.18 -21.98
CA GLY A 124 3.95 0.45 -21.77
C GLY A 124 3.34 0.61 -20.38
N PHE A 125 3.72 1.66 -19.64
CA PHE A 125 2.99 2.00 -18.42
C PHE A 125 1.59 2.50 -18.75
N GLU A 126 0.64 2.09 -17.95
CA GLU A 126 -0.73 2.58 -17.96
C GLU A 126 -0.95 3.55 -16.80
N GLN A 127 -1.59 4.68 -17.09
CA GLN A 127 -1.95 5.65 -16.06
C GLN A 127 -3.05 5.07 -15.18
N VAL A 128 -2.84 5.15 -13.88
CA VAL A 128 -3.82 4.71 -12.89
C VAL A 128 -4.70 5.89 -12.51
N THR A 129 -6.00 5.65 -12.55
CA THR A 129 -7.00 6.59 -12.02
C THR A 129 -7.53 6.02 -10.73
N ILE A 130 -7.41 6.77 -9.63
CA ILE A 130 -8.07 6.46 -8.37
C ILE A 130 -9.31 7.34 -8.21
N ASN A 131 -10.37 6.77 -7.66
CA ASN A 131 -11.60 7.51 -7.38
C ASN A 131 -11.42 8.31 -6.09
N GLY A 132 -11.79 9.60 -6.14
CA GLY A 132 -11.67 10.50 -4.98
C GLY A 132 -10.34 11.25 -4.90
N ASN A 133 -10.28 12.20 -3.95
CA ASN A 133 -9.04 12.88 -3.60
C ASN A 133 -8.27 12.01 -2.60
N PRO A 134 -7.10 11.48 -2.92
CA PRO A 134 -6.35 10.60 -2.02
C PRO A 134 -5.83 11.29 -0.76
N HIS A 135 -6.04 12.60 -0.63
CA HIS A 135 -5.39 13.40 0.40
C HIS A 135 -6.34 13.84 1.51
N PRO A 136 -5.85 13.88 2.77
CA PRO A 136 -6.55 14.52 3.87
C PRO A 136 -6.76 16.02 3.58
N ILE A 137 -7.84 16.56 4.12
CA ILE A 137 -8.37 17.90 3.88
C ILE A 137 -7.37 19.04 4.24
N GLU A 138 -6.26 18.74 4.88
CA GLU A 138 -5.40 19.74 5.52
C GLU A 138 -4.19 20.22 4.70
N ASN A 139 -3.86 19.60 3.58
CA ASN A 139 -2.70 20.02 2.80
C ASN A 139 -3.09 20.62 1.44
N ASP A 140 -2.94 21.93 1.37
CA ASP A 140 -3.14 22.80 0.19
C ASP A 140 -2.06 22.60 -0.90
N ARG A 141 -1.43 21.42 -0.96
CA ARG A 141 -0.51 21.09 -2.04
C ARG A 141 -1.31 20.71 -3.28
N ASP A 142 -0.92 21.28 -4.40
CA ASP A 142 -1.49 20.99 -5.72
C ASP A 142 -1.18 19.52 -6.11
N TYR A 143 -2.13 18.63 -5.83
CA TYR A 143 -2.02 17.18 -5.99
C TYR A 143 -2.22 16.72 -7.43
N SER A 144 -1.58 17.39 -8.35
CA SER A 144 -1.59 17.06 -9.77
C SER A 144 -0.66 15.88 -10.13
N HIS A 145 -0.34 14.99 -9.17
CA HIS A 145 0.45 13.82 -9.50
C HIS A 145 -0.41 12.65 -9.98
N SER A 146 0.11 11.91 -10.95
CA SER A 146 -0.49 10.71 -11.51
C SER A 146 0.33 9.49 -11.15
N GLY A 147 -0.36 8.39 -10.85
CA GLY A 147 0.25 7.08 -10.71
C GLY A 147 0.30 6.34 -12.04
N TRP A 148 1.31 5.53 -12.22
CA TRP A 148 1.51 4.69 -13.39
C TRP A 148 1.86 3.27 -12.96
N LEU A 149 1.34 2.29 -13.69
CA LEU A 149 1.56 0.88 -13.43
C LEU A 149 2.03 0.16 -14.70
N LEU A 150 3.02 -0.70 -14.55
CA LEU A 150 3.47 -1.64 -15.57
C LEU A 150 3.49 -3.05 -15.00
N TRP A 151 2.65 -3.93 -15.52
CA TRP A 151 2.70 -5.34 -15.18
C TRP A 151 3.93 -6.01 -15.81
N ASN A 152 4.58 -6.87 -15.06
CA ASN A 152 5.66 -7.69 -15.61
C ASN A 152 5.07 -8.67 -16.64
N PRO A 153 5.60 -8.68 -17.89
CA PRO A 153 5.11 -9.56 -18.95
C PRO A 153 5.07 -11.06 -18.59
N ASP A 154 5.93 -11.49 -17.66
CA ASP A 154 5.97 -12.88 -17.22
C ASP A 154 4.73 -13.30 -16.42
N PHE A 155 3.95 -12.32 -15.92
CA PHE A 155 2.70 -12.50 -15.17
C PHE A 155 1.45 -12.02 -15.93
N VAL A 156 1.55 -11.61 -17.20
CA VAL A 156 0.43 -11.04 -17.98
C VAL A 156 -0.80 -11.94 -18.03
N ARG A 157 -0.63 -13.27 -18.10
CA ARG A 157 -1.77 -14.20 -18.11
C ARG A 157 -2.53 -14.22 -16.79
N GLU A 158 -1.83 -14.08 -15.68
CA GLU A 158 -2.42 -14.08 -14.35
C GLU A 158 -3.07 -12.71 -14.09
N SER A 159 -2.36 -11.61 -14.41
CA SER A 159 -2.86 -10.25 -14.21
C SER A 159 -4.09 -9.90 -15.05
N ALA A 160 -4.23 -10.48 -16.24
CA ALA A 160 -5.38 -10.23 -17.13
C ALA A 160 -6.75 -10.67 -16.53
N ASN A 161 -6.74 -11.54 -15.54
CA ASN A 161 -7.94 -12.01 -14.85
C ASN A 161 -8.21 -11.25 -13.53
N LEU A 162 -7.31 -10.37 -13.14
CA LEU A 162 -7.45 -9.60 -11.91
C LEU A 162 -8.33 -8.37 -12.16
N VAL A 163 -9.25 -8.14 -11.25
CA VAL A 163 -9.99 -6.88 -11.15
C VAL A 163 -9.42 -6.14 -9.97
N VAL A 164 -8.78 -5.02 -10.25
CA VAL A 164 -8.20 -4.19 -9.20
C VAL A 164 -9.32 -3.39 -8.56
N PRO A 165 -9.56 -3.54 -7.24
CA PRO A 165 -10.58 -2.75 -6.56
C PRO A 165 -10.18 -1.27 -6.49
N ALA A 166 -11.16 -0.41 -6.23
CA ALA A 166 -10.89 1.00 -5.94
C ALA A 166 -9.95 1.12 -4.75
N TYR A 167 -9.06 2.10 -4.78
CA TYR A 167 -8.14 2.37 -3.69
C TYR A 167 -8.65 3.54 -2.84
N GLU A 168 -8.61 3.36 -1.53
CA GLU A 168 -8.91 4.38 -0.53
C GLU A 168 -7.75 4.55 0.43
N HIS A 169 -7.30 5.79 0.57
CA HIS A 169 -6.38 6.18 1.63
C HIS A 169 -7.17 6.51 2.90
N GLN A 170 -6.72 6.00 4.05
CA GLN A 170 -7.29 6.39 5.34
C GLN A 170 -7.01 7.88 5.63
N LYS A 171 -7.99 8.57 6.16
CA LYS A 171 -7.93 10.02 6.37
C LYS A 171 -7.58 10.42 7.81
N THR A 172 -7.36 9.42 8.68
CA THR A 172 -6.87 9.60 10.06
C THR A 172 -5.97 8.44 10.46
N GLU A 173 -5.20 8.58 11.56
CA GLU A 173 -4.27 7.55 12.05
C GLU A 173 -4.97 6.27 12.56
N PHE A 174 -6.32 6.25 12.66
CA PHE A 174 -7.07 5.14 13.25
C PHE A 174 -8.15 4.53 12.34
N THR A 175 -8.28 4.99 11.11
CA THR A 175 -9.34 4.56 10.18
C THR A 175 -8.89 3.55 9.11
N CYS A 176 -7.77 2.84 9.33
CA CYS A 176 -7.29 1.80 8.40
C CYS A 176 -8.33 0.72 8.10
N GLY A 177 -9.04 0.22 9.12
CA GLY A 177 -10.11 -0.77 8.94
C GLY A 177 -11.28 -0.23 8.12
N PRO A 178 -11.87 0.92 8.46
CA PRO A 178 -12.86 1.60 7.64
C PRO A 178 -12.44 1.84 6.19
N ALA A 179 -11.25 2.35 5.93
CA ALA A 179 -10.74 2.55 4.57
C ALA A 179 -10.64 1.22 3.80
N SER A 180 -10.10 0.16 4.44
CA SER A 180 -10.08 -1.19 3.86
C SER A 180 -11.48 -1.74 3.58
N ALA A 181 -12.46 -1.42 4.44
CA ALA A 181 -13.86 -1.79 4.22
C ALA A 181 -14.49 -1.04 3.04
N LEU A 182 -14.24 0.27 2.90
CA LEU A 182 -14.73 1.08 1.78
C LEU A 182 -14.23 0.56 0.43
N MET A 183 -12.95 0.17 0.33
CA MET A 183 -12.40 -0.45 -0.88
C MET A 183 -13.18 -1.72 -1.30
N THR A 184 -13.62 -2.52 -0.32
CA THR A 184 -14.40 -3.73 -0.55
C THR A 184 -15.87 -3.41 -0.87
N LEU A 185 -16.48 -2.47 -0.15
CA LEU A 185 -17.88 -2.04 -0.37
C LEU A 185 -18.07 -1.36 -1.72
N GLY A 186 -17.11 -0.54 -2.16
CA GLY A 186 -17.14 0.09 -3.47
C GLY A 186 -17.24 -0.91 -4.63
N GLU A 187 -16.65 -2.09 -4.49
CA GLU A 187 -16.83 -3.17 -5.48
C GLU A 187 -18.21 -3.81 -5.42
N ILE A 188 -18.79 -3.95 -4.22
CA ILE A 188 -20.12 -4.55 -4.02
C ILE A 188 -21.22 -3.61 -4.51
N GLU A 189 -21.16 -2.34 -4.15
CA GLU A 189 -22.21 -1.35 -4.43
C GLU A 189 -22.05 -0.67 -5.78
N GLY A 190 -20.89 -0.81 -6.42
CA GLY A 190 -20.58 -0.22 -7.73
C GLY A 190 -20.38 1.30 -7.71
N ASP A 191 -20.37 1.89 -6.52
CA ASP A 191 -20.07 3.30 -6.27
C ASP A 191 -19.09 3.39 -5.09
N PRO A 192 -17.85 3.82 -5.31
CA PRO A 192 -16.91 3.99 -4.21
C PRO A 192 -17.39 5.14 -3.31
N HIS A 193 -17.83 4.79 -2.11
CA HIS A 193 -18.17 5.75 -1.06
C HIS A 193 -16.89 6.36 -0.45
N THR A 194 -16.23 7.20 -1.21
CA THR A 194 -14.88 7.70 -0.94
C THR A 194 -14.83 8.94 -0.06
N ASP A 195 -15.95 9.35 0.53
CA ASP A 195 -15.94 10.53 1.37
C ASP A 195 -15.54 10.23 2.83
N PHE A 196 -14.98 11.23 3.47
CA PHE A 196 -14.53 11.16 4.87
C PHE A 196 -15.67 10.84 5.84
N VAL A 197 -16.89 11.23 5.51
CA VAL A 197 -18.07 10.98 6.36
C VAL A 197 -18.38 9.49 6.41
N ASN A 198 -18.35 8.80 5.29
CA ASN A 198 -18.55 7.35 5.21
C ASN A 198 -17.47 6.57 5.96
N GLU A 199 -16.21 7.00 5.86
CA GLU A 199 -15.09 6.42 6.62
C GLU A 199 -15.30 6.57 8.14
N LEU A 200 -15.72 7.76 8.60
CA LEU A 200 -16.03 8.02 10.00
C LEU A 200 -17.29 7.28 10.46
N ASP A 201 -18.28 7.08 9.60
CA ASP A 201 -19.48 6.33 9.95
C ASP A 201 -19.17 4.84 10.18
N LEU A 202 -18.36 4.23 9.33
CA LEU A 202 -17.85 2.87 9.55
C LEU A 202 -17.01 2.77 10.81
N TRP A 203 -16.12 3.75 11.05
CA TRP A 203 -15.33 3.80 12.27
C TRP A 203 -16.20 3.87 13.52
N ARG A 204 -17.20 4.72 13.52
CA ARG A 204 -18.12 4.91 14.65
C ARG A 204 -18.89 3.65 15.02
N GLN A 205 -19.24 2.84 14.02
CA GLN A 205 -19.90 1.56 14.20
C GLN A 205 -18.99 0.45 14.71
N ALA A 206 -17.69 0.51 14.38
CA ALA A 206 -16.74 -0.57 14.58
C ALA A 206 -15.74 -0.33 15.75
N THR A 207 -15.61 0.94 16.21
CA THR A 207 -14.58 1.29 17.19
C THR A 207 -14.90 0.84 18.61
N TYR A 208 -13.86 0.48 19.35
CA TYR A 208 -13.95 0.27 20.79
C TYR A 208 -12.75 0.86 21.56
N SER A 209 -11.77 1.45 20.85
CA SER A 209 -10.56 1.94 21.54
C SER A 209 -9.70 2.94 20.75
N GLY A 210 -10.27 3.64 19.80
CA GLY A 210 -9.56 4.43 18.79
C GLY A 210 -9.50 3.68 17.48
N GLY A 211 -8.81 2.55 17.39
CA GLY A 211 -8.92 1.61 16.27
C GLY A 211 -10.19 0.78 16.29
N VAL A 212 -10.35 -0.10 15.31
CA VAL A 212 -11.52 -0.97 15.15
C VAL A 212 -11.17 -2.42 15.46
N GLY A 213 -12.12 -3.16 16.03
CA GLY A 213 -12.00 -4.59 16.26
C GLY A 213 -12.57 -5.40 15.11
N HIS A 214 -12.11 -6.66 14.97
CA HIS A 214 -12.54 -7.55 13.89
C HIS A 214 -14.07 -7.78 13.83
N PHE A 215 -14.76 -7.96 14.97
CA PHE A 215 -16.21 -8.10 14.98
C PHE A 215 -16.94 -6.77 14.74
N GLY A 216 -16.38 -5.65 15.20
CA GLY A 216 -16.91 -4.33 14.91
C GLY A 216 -16.88 -4.02 13.41
N LEU A 217 -15.72 -4.24 12.78
CA LEU A 217 -15.56 -4.04 11.34
C LEU A 217 -16.43 -5.01 10.52
N ALA A 218 -16.53 -6.28 10.95
CA ALA A 218 -17.39 -7.26 10.31
C ALA A 218 -18.88 -6.90 10.39
N SER A 219 -19.34 -6.37 11.54
CA SER A 219 -20.74 -5.91 11.68
C SER A 219 -21.02 -4.68 10.83
N ALA A 220 -20.09 -3.74 10.75
CA ALA A 220 -20.25 -2.56 9.89
C ALA A 220 -20.35 -2.95 8.41
N LEU A 221 -19.49 -3.86 7.93
CA LEU A 221 -19.56 -4.40 6.58
C LEU A 221 -20.89 -5.11 6.31
N ALA A 222 -21.36 -5.95 7.25
CA ALA A 222 -22.63 -6.68 7.11
C ALA A 222 -23.85 -5.76 7.13
N ASP A 223 -23.82 -4.67 7.88
CA ASP A 223 -24.86 -3.63 7.87
C ASP A 223 -25.02 -2.96 6.49
N HIS A 224 -23.91 -2.88 5.74
CA HIS A 224 -23.89 -2.46 4.32
C HIS A 224 -24.17 -3.60 3.33
N GLY A 225 -24.66 -4.75 3.80
CA GLY A 225 -25.09 -5.86 2.94
C GLY A 225 -23.99 -6.81 2.49
N ALA A 226 -22.75 -6.65 2.95
CA ALA A 226 -21.66 -7.56 2.62
C ALA A 226 -21.84 -8.92 3.31
N GLN A 227 -21.48 -10.01 2.62
CA GLN A 227 -21.37 -11.34 3.23
C GLN A 227 -19.98 -11.50 3.85
N VAL A 228 -19.92 -11.54 5.18
CA VAL A 228 -18.66 -11.53 5.93
C VAL A 228 -18.52 -12.80 6.76
N GLU A 229 -17.31 -13.35 6.78
CA GLU A 229 -16.88 -14.37 7.71
C GLU A 229 -15.65 -13.90 8.48
N VAL A 230 -15.67 -14.00 9.80
CA VAL A 230 -14.54 -13.70 10.67
C VAL A 230 -13.76 -14.96 10.96
N LEU A 231 -12.48 -14.96 10.64
CA LEU A 231 -11.51 -16.00 11.02
C LEU A 231 -10.56 -15.39 12.05
N ALA A 232 -10.50 -15.94 13.25
CA ALA A 232 -9.65 -15.38 14.32
C ALA A 232 -8.99 -16.50 15.13
N SER A 233 -7.79 -16.24 15.63
CA SER A 233 -7.07 -17.17 16.51
C SER A 233 -7.61 -17.17 17.94
N THR A 234 -8.34 -16.12 18.31
CA THR A 234 -8.96 -15.96 19.65
C THR A 234 -10.36 -15.36 19.54
N SER A 235 -11.19 -15.62 20.55
CA SER A 235 -12.49 -14.95 20.74
C SER A 235 -12.39 -13.62 21.47
N GLU A 236 -11.21 -13.30 22.01
CA GLU A 236 -10.97 -12.10 22.79
C GLU A 236 -10.66 -10.90 21.89
N PRO A 237 -10.80 -9.66 22.38
CA PRO A 237 -10.36 -8.49 21.64
C PRO A 237 -8.84 -8.51 21.45
N ILE A 238 -8.37 -8.28 20.22
CA ILE A 238 -6.95 -8.35 19.86
C ILE A 238 -6.29 -6.97 20.00
N VAL A 239 -6.92 -5.91 19.47
CA VAL A 239 -6.32 -4.58 19.37
C VAL A 239 -6.49 -3.78 20.65
N GLY A 240 -5.41 -3.15 21.11
CA GLY A 240 -5.43 -2.12 22.17
C GLY A 240 -5.65 -2.65 23.60
N ILE A 241 -5.46 -3.93 23.86
CA ILE A 241 -5.72 -4.54 25.19
C ILE A 241 -4.54 -4.39 26.15
N SER A 242 -3.30 -4.50 25.68
CA SER A 242 -2.12 -4.51 26.55
C SER A 242 -1.80 -3.13 27.12
N LYS A 243 -1.92 -2.09 26.32
CA LYS A 243 -1.53 -0.71 26.67
C LYS A 243 -2.66 0.09 27.33
N THR A 244 -3.60 -0.56 28.06
CA THR A 244 -4.72 0.13 28.70
C THR A 244 -4.88 -0.22 30.18
N THR A 245 -5.61 0.62 30.93
CA THR A 245 -5.93 0.38 32.32
C THR A 245 -6.91 -0.80 32.51
N MET A 246 -7.04 -1.31 33.73
CA MET A 246 -8.02 -2.37 34.02
C MET A 246 -9.46 -1.97 33.68
N LEU A 247 -9.85 -0.72 33.90
CA LEU A 247 -11.18 -0.20 33.52
C LEU A 247 -11.31 -0.11 32.01
N GLY A 248 -10.27 0.35 31.32
CA GLY A 248 -10.22 0.38 29.86
C GLY A 248 -10.35 -1.03 29.25
N LYS A 249 -9.68 -2.04 29.80
CA LYS A 249 -9.83 -3.44 29.38
C LYS A 249 -11.29 -3.91 29.49
N ARG A 250 -11.92 -3.67 30.64
CA ARG A 250 -13.32 -4.06 30.84
C ARG A 250 -14.28 -3.40 29.85
N ALA A 251 -14.07 -2.12 29.55
CA ALA A 251 -14.87 -1.42 28.56
C ALA A 251 -14.68 -2.02 27.15
N ARG A 252 -13.43 -2.28 26.74
CA ARG A 252 -13.12 -2.88 25.44
C ARG A 252 -13.70 -4.28 25.27
N VAL A 253 -13.59 -5.12 26.31
CA VAL A 253 -14.21 -6.46 26.31
C VAL A 253 -15.73 -6.36 26.20
N ALA A 254 -16.37 -5.43 26.91
CA ALA A 254 -17.83 -5.24 26.84
C ALA A 254 -18.27 -4.83 25.42
N LEU A 255 -17.61 -3.84 24.81
CA LEU A 255 -17.91 -3.40 23.46
C LEU A 255 -17.60 -4.49 22.41
N HIS A 256 -16.52 -5.24 22.60
CA HIS A 256 -16.22 -6.38 21.73
C HIS A 256 -17.32 -7.45 21.79
N CYS A 257 -17.84 -7.79 22.96
CA CYS A 257 -18.96 -8.72 23.12
C CYS A 257 -20.25 -8.18 22.46
N GLU A 258 -20.49 -6.87 22.55
CA GLU A 258 -21.61 -6.21 21.87
C GLU A 258 -21.46 -6.33 20.35
N HIS A 259 -20.29 -6.00 19.80
CA HIS A 259 -19.99 -6.14 18.37
C HIS A 259 -20.12 -7.59 17.89
N MET A 260 -19.65 -8.56 18.68
CA MET A 260 -19.78 -9.99 18.35
C MET A 260 -21.26 -10.41 18.31
N THR A 261 -22.09 -9.89 19.24
CA THR A 261 -23.52 -10.16 19.25
C THR A 261 -24.19 -9.55 18.02
N ARG A 262 -23.92 -8.28 17.71
CA ARG A 262 -24.44 -7.60 16.52
C ARG A 262 -24.01 -8.30 15.23
N ALA A 263 -22.74 -8.67 15.09
CA ALA A 263 -22.23 -9.40 13.94
C ALA A 263 -23.05 -10.68 13.69
N ARG A 264 -23.34 -11.45 14.76
CA ARG A 264 -24.16 -12.67 14.69
C ARG A 264 -25.60 -12.35 14.24
N GLU A 265 -26.20 -11.30 14.78
CA GLU A 265 -27.55 -10.85 14.40
C GLU A 265 -27.66 -10.44 12.92
N LEU A 266 -26.57 -9.89 12.37
CA LEU A 266 -26.44 -9.53 10.96
C LEU A 266 -26.04 -10.70 10.05
N GLY A 267 -25.91 -11.92 10.59
CA GLY A 267 -25.58 -13.11 9.81
C GLY A 267 -24.10 -13.31 9.52
N VAL A 268 -23.22 -12.56 10.17
CA VAL A 268 -21.76 -12.80 10.10
C VAL A 268 -21.44 -14.15 10.68
N THR A 269 -20.75 -14.99 9.93
CA THR A 269 -20.20 -16.25 10.41
C THR A 269 -18.84 -16.03 11.05
N SER A 270 -18.47 -16.89 12.01
CA SER A 270 -17.15 -16.79 12.65
C SER A 270 -16.57 -18.14 13.00
N GLN A 271 -15.26 -18.27 12.87
CA GLN A 271 -14.47 -19.41 13.29
C GLN A 271 -13.32 -18.95 14.16
N VAL A 272 -13.21 -19.53 15.37
CA VAL A 272 -12.08 -19.32 16.26
C VAL A 272 -11.24 -20.58 16.25
N ARG A 273 -10.05 -20.50 15.68
CA ARG A 273 -9.11 -21.61 15.49
C ARG A 273 -7.72 -21.12 15.11
N GLU A 274 -6.74 -21.99 15.13
CA GLU A 274 -5.47 -21.68 14.49
C GLU A 274 -5.69 -21.38 12.99
N LEU A 275 -5.07 -20.30 12.51
CA LEU A 275 -5.15 -19.85 11.12
C LEU A 275 -3.84 -20.18 10.39
N SER A 276 -3.94 -20.29 9.08
CA SER A 276 -2.82 -20.51 8.19
C SER A 276 -2.89 -19.61 6.95
N VAL A 277 -1.82 -19.54 6.18
CA VAL A 277 -1.78 -18.78 4.93
C VAL A 277 -2.79 -19.30 3.90
N GLU A 278 -3.18 -20.56 3.99
CA GLU A 278 -4.19 -21.22 3.15
C GLU A 278 -5.59 -20.61 3.36
N ASP A 279 -5.86 -20.02 4.52
CA ASP A 279 -7.13 -19.31 4.78
C ASP A 279 -7.28 -18.11 3.84
N ILE A 280 -6.19 -17.35 3.65
CA ILE A 280 -6.16 -16.23 2.70
C ILE A 280 -6.28 -16.75 1.27
N THR A 281 -5.44 -17.73 0.92
CA THR A 281 -5.42 -18.30 -0.45
C THR A 281 -6.77 -18.85 -0.84
N SER A 282 -7.40 -19.66 0.03
CA SER A 282 -8.72 -20.27 -0.22
C SER A 282 -9.84 -19.23 -0.35
N ALA A 283 -9.76 -18.13 0.41
CA ALA A 283 -10.71 -17.03 0.29
C ALA A 283 -10.60 -16.33 -1.08
N LEU A 284 -9.37 -16.01 -1.51
CA LEU A 284 -9.12 -15.39 -2.83
C LEU A 284 -9.53 -16.32 -3.98
N ASP A 285 -9.21 -17.61 -3.89
CA ASP A 285 -9.61 -18.62 -4.90
C ASP A 285 -11.14 -18.79 -4.98
N ALA A 286 -11.86 -18.48 -3.89
CA ALA A 286 -13.33 -18.45 -3.84
C ALA A 286 -13.93 -17.11 -4.30
N GLY A 287 -13.13 -16.19 -4.83
CA GLY A 287 -13.56 -14.86 -5.28
C GLY A 287 -13.98 -13.95 -4.12
N LYS A 288 -13.36 -14.11 -2.95
CA LYS A 288 -13.55 -13.23 -1.81
C LYS A 288 -12.33 -12.31 -1.65
N HIS A 289 -12.54 -11.13 -1.09
CA HIS A 289 -11.48 -10.30 -0.54
C HIS A 289 -11.18 -10.68 0.91
N VAL A 290 -9.99 -10.32 1.39
CA VAL A 290 -9.59 -10.54 2.78
C VAL A 290 -9.11 -9.24 3.38
N ILE A 291 -9.77 -8.75 4.43
CA ILE A 291 -9.26 -7.64 5.24
C ILE A 291 -8.48 -8.28 6.40
N ALA A 292 -7.18 -8.03 6.45
CA ALA A 292 -6.27 -8.69 7.39
C ALA A 292 -5.73 -7.71 8.43
N LEU A 293 -5.71 -8.15 9.69
CA LEU A 293 -4.97 -7.47 10.75
C LEU A 293 -3.49 -7.80 10.60
N VAL A 294 -2.66 -6.78 10.54
CA VAL A 294 -1.19 -6.91 10.43
C VAL A 294 -0.49 -6.06 11.49
N ASP A 295 0.76 -6.40 11.75
CA ASP A 295 1.74 -5.56 12.42
C ASP A 295 2.47 -4.75 11.34
N LEU A 296 2.51 -3.43 11.48
CA LEU A 296 3.23 -2.56 10.54
C LEU A 296 4.75 -2.60 10.76
N ALA A 297 5.24 -3.05 11.90
CA ALA A 297 6.67 -3.02 12.20
C ALA A 297 7.55 -3.71 11.14
N PRO A 298 7.21 -4.89 10.59
CA PRO A 298 7.97 -5.48 9.49
C PRO A 298 7.77 -4.76 8.16
N LEU A 299 6.64 -4.08 7.93
CA LEU A 299 6.27 -3.50 6.64
C LEU A 299 6.85 -2.09 6.43
N ASN A 300 6.71 -1.20 7.43
CA ASN A 300 7.18 0.19 7.36
C ASN A 300 8.01 0.65 8.57
N GLY A 301 8.11 -0.19 9.62
CA GLY A 301 8.87 0.12 10.85
C GLY A 301 8.05 0.64 12.01
N GLU A 302 6.73 0.79 11.88
CA GLU A 302 5.85 1.29 12.95
C GLU A 302 5.29 0.15 13.81
N ASP A 303 5.48 0.21 15.13
CA ASP A 303 4.90 -0.74 16.10
C ASP A 303 3.40 -0.44 16.32
N THR A 304 2.58 -0.75 15.31
CA THR A 304 1.15 -0.39 15.25
C THR A 304 0.33 -1.49 14.59
N PRO A 305 -0.81 -1.91 15.19
CA PRO A 305 -1.76 -2.80 14.54
C PRO A 305 -2.46 -2.08 13.40
N HIS A 306 -2.58 -2.73 12.27
CA HIS A 306 -3.10 -2.14 11.06
C HIS A 306 -4.02 -3.09 10.30
N TRP A 307 -5.01 -2.54 9.61
CA TRP A 307 -5.88 -3.28 8.70
C TRP A 307 -5.55 -2.93 7.26
N LEU A 308 -5.38 -3.94 6.43
CA LEU A 308 -5.16 -3.77 4.99
C LEU A 308 -6.04 -4.74 4.19
N LEU A 309 -6.24 -4.41 2.91
CA LEU A 309 -7.04 -5.22 1.99
C LEU A 309 -6.12 -6.13 1.15
N ILE A 310 -6.34 -7.44 1.21
CA ILE A 310 -5.77 -8.44 0.31
C ILE A 310 -6.86 -8.78 -0.71
N TRP A 311 -6.64 -8.42 -1.97
CA TRP A 311 -7.67 -8.53 -3.00
C TRP A 311 -7.31 -9.50 -4.13
N GLY A 312 -6.05 -9.93 -4.24
CA GLY A 312 -5.62 -10.80 -5.31
C GLY A 312 -4.35 -11.57 -4.99
N ARG A 313 -4.02 -12.48 -5.89
CA ARG A 313 -2.77 -13.25 -5.83
C ARG A 313 -2.20 -13.40 -7.24
N ILE A 314 -0.87 -13.33 -7.34
CA ILE A 314 -0.13 -13.55 -8.58
C ILE A 314 1.18 -14.29 -8.26
N GLY A 315 1.37 -15.49 -8.80
CA GLY A 315 2.49 -16.36 -8.41
C GLY A 315 2.55 -16.55 -6.90
N ASP A 316 3.71 -16.25 -6.30
CA ASP A 316 3.97 -16.34 -4.87
C ASP A 316 3.68 -15.05 -4.09
N PHE A 317 2.93 -14.11 -4.70
CA PHE A 317 2.66 -12.81 -4.10
C PHE A 317 1.16 -12.61 -3.88
N PHE A 318 0.81 -12.10 -2.71
CA PHE A 318 -0.48 -11.46 -2.48
C PHE A 318 -0.44 -10.03 -3.00
N LEU A 319 -1.53 -9.57 -3.59
CA LEU A 319 -1.73 -8.20 -4.02
C LEU A 319 -2.60 -7.49 -2.98
N ILE A 320 -2.06 -6.44 -2.41
CA ILE A 320 -2.74 -5.70 -1.37
C ILE A 320 -3.00 -4.25 -1.77
N HIS A 321 -3.96 -3.65 -1.12
CA HIS A 321 -4.10 -2.22 -0.94
C HIS A 321 -3.86 -1.91 0.52
N ASP A 322 -2.80 -1.16 0.81
CA ASP A 322 -2.53 -0.64 2.14
C ASP A 322 -3.12 0.77 2.22
N PRO A 323 -4.10 1.04 3.08
CA PRO A 323 -4.68 2.38 3.17
C PRO A 323 -3.74 3.43 3.79
N TRP A 324 -2.55 3.05 4.26
CA TRP A 324 -1.60 3.96 4.86
C TRP A 324 -0.31 4.11 4.04
N TYR A 325 0.01 5.31 3.67
CA TYR A 325 1.33 5.72 3.19
C TYR A 325 1.83 6.91 4.01
N ASP A 326 3.13 7.02 4.20
CA ASP A 326 3.75 8.04 5.04
C ASP A 326 4.37 9.16 4.20
N GLU A 327 3.65 10.29 4.10
CA GLU A 327 4.13 11.48 3.38
C GLU A 327 5.39 12.08 4.00
N GLU A 328 5.63 11.92 5.31
CA GLU A 328 6.84 12.41 5.97
C GLU A 328 8.08 11.70 5.42
N PHE A 329 7.91 10.43 5.01
CA PHE A 329 8.96 9.64 4.37
C PHE A 329 8.91 9.64 2.84
N GLY A 330 8.21 10.60 2.23
CA GLY A 330 8.16 10.74 0.77
C GLY A 330 7.39 9.63 0.06
N GLU A 331 6.55 8.90 0.77
CA GLU A 331 5.62 7.96 0.14
C GLU A 331 4.45 8.71 -0.49
N THR A 332 3.86 8.09 -1.49
CA THR A 332 2.61 8.51 -2.11
C THR A 332 1.66 7.31 -2.14
N TRP A 333 0.40 7.53 -2.46
CA TRP A 333 -0.57 6.45 -2.63
C TRP A 333 -0.11 5.40 -3.68
N VAL A 334 0.78 5.75 -4.60
CA VAL A 334 1.33 4.83 -5.60
C VAL A 334 2.16 3.71 -4.95
N GLU A 335 2.83 3.99 -3.82
CA GLU A 335 3.57 2.96 -3.07
C GLU A 335 2.65 1.83 -2.61
N THR A 336 1.47 2.17 -2.10
CA THR A 336 0.56 1.27 -1.40
C THR A 336 -0.59 0.74 -2.26
N TYR A 337 -0.82 1.33 -3.43
CA TYR A 337 -1.73 0.84 -4.46
C TYR A 337 -1.13 -0.39 -5.17
N VAL A 338 -1.89 -1.47 -5.32
CA VAL A 338 -1.39 -2.73 -5.96
C VAL A 338 0.00 -3.09 -5.45
N GLN A 339 0.12 -3.23 -4.14
CA GLN A 339 1.39 -3.57 -3.51
C GLN A 339 1.52 -5.10 -3.44
N PRO A 340 2.46 -5.72 -4.19
CA PRO A 340 2.71 -7.15 -4.06
C PRO A 340 3.63 -7.40 -2.87
N LEU A 341 3.21 -8.31 -1.99
CA LEU A 341 4.02 -8.85 -0.90
C LEU A 341 4.15 -10.36 -1.06
N HIS A 342 5.35 -10.89 -0.83
CA HIS A 342 5.51 -12.36 -0.83
C HIS A 342 4.57 -12.98 0.21
N THR A 343 3.90 -14.08 -0.15
CA THR A 343 2.87 -14.71 0.71
C THR A 343 3.39 -15.04 2.11
N ARG A 344 4.67 -15.46 2.23
CA ARG A 344 5.31 -15.71 3.51
C ARG A 344 5.47 -14.42 4.33
N ASP A 345 5.97 -13.35 3.72
CA ASP A 345 6.29 -12.11 4.44
C ASP A 345 5.01 -11.40 4.90
N LEU A 346 3.95 -11.41 4.07
CA LEU A 346 2.65 -10.94 4.51
C LEU A 346 2.06 -11.82 5.62
N TRP A 347 2.19 -13.15 5.55
CA TRP A 347 1.72 -14.04 6.60
C TRP A 347 2.45 -13.82 7.93
N GLU A 348 3.74 -13.55 7.90
CA GLU A 348 4.52 -13.19 9.09
C GLU A 348 4.04 -11.87 9.70
N ALA A 349 3.69 -10.87 8.87
CA ALA A 349 3.12 -9.62 9.31
C ALA A 349 1.64 -9.74 9.74
N ALA A 350 0.87 -10.71 9.23
CA ALA A 350 -0.57 -10.86 9.49
C ALA A 350 -0.87 -11.39 10.91
N GLN A 351 -0.31 -10.75 11.91
CA GLN A 351 -0.53 -11.02 13.33
C GLN A 351 -0.33 -9.73 14.12
N TRP A 352 -0.92 -9.65 15.30
CA TRP A 352 -0.62 -8.58 16.23
C TRP A 352 0.08 -9.13 17.48
N ALA A 353 1.31 -8.71 17.67
CA ALA A 353 2.20 -9.21 18.71
C ALA A 353 2.11 -8.38 20.01
N ASP A 354 0.89 -8.09 20.48
CA ASP A 354 0.69 -7.45 21.79
C ASP A 354 0.86 -8.47 22.94
N GLY A 355 1.90 -9.30 22.84
CA GLY A 355 2.27 -10.36 23.77
C GLY A 355 1.65 -11.73 23.46
N THR A 356 0.77 -11.87 22.47
CA THR A 356 0.00 -13.10 22.22
C THR A 356 0.03 -13.62 20.78
N HIS A 357 0.56 -12.87 19.81
CA HIS A 357 0.63 -13.25 18.39
C HIS A 357 -0.72 -13.63 17.78
N GLU A 358 -1.77 -12.88 18.10
CA GLU A 358 -3.11 -13.17 17.64
C GLU A 358 -3.34 -12.70 16.20
N ARG A 359 -4.19 -13.43 15.47
CA ARG A 359 -4.53 -13.18 14.07
C ARG A 359 -6.03 -12.92 13.91
N ALA A 360 -6.38 -12.03 13.00
CA ALA A 360 -7.76 -11.84 12.56
C ALA A 360 -7.81 -11.54 11.06
N LEU A 361 -8.70 -12.23 10.37
CA LEU A 361 -9.00 -12.06 8.95
C LEU A 361 -10.51 -11.91 8.80
N LEU A 362 -10.95 -10.99 7.98
CA LEU A 362 -12.34 -10.89 7.53
C LEU A 362 -12.38 -11.29 6.05
N THR A 363 -13.04 -12.41 5.73
CA THR A 363 -13.27 -12.77 4.34
C THR A 363 -14.60 -12.18 3.90
N VAL A 364 -14.58 -11.41 2.83
CA VAL A 364 -15.73 -10.65 2.33
C VAL A 364 -16.02 -11.09 0.90
N ARG A 365 -17.26 -11.51 0.64
CA ARG A 365 -17.69 -11.86 -0.70
C ARG A 365 -18.02 -10.59 -1.46
N THR A 366 -17.32 -10.35 -2.55
CA THR A 366 -17.69 -9.35 -3.55
C THR A 366 -18.75 -9.98 -4.46
N SER A 367 -19.84 -9.26 -4.70
CA SER A 367 -20.91 -9.76 -5.56
C SER A 367 -20.44 -9.81 -7.01
N ARG A 368 -20.15 -10.98 -7.50
CA ARG A 368 -20.14 -11.29 -8.93
C ARG A 368 -21.03 -12.46 -9.21
#